data_adeac7f6772f0fcd7af1046f94fd7efd
#
_entry.id   adeac7f6772f0fcd7af1046f94fd7efd
#
_cell.length_a   1.000
_cell.length_b   1.000
_cell.length_c   1.000
_cell.angle_alpha   90.00
_cell.angle_beta   90.00
_cell.angle_gamma   90.00
#
_symmetry.space_group_name_H-M   'P 1'
#
loop_
_entity.id
_entity.type
_entity.pdbx_description
1 polymer ?
#
loop_
_entity_poly.entity_id
_entity_poly.type
_entity_poly.pdbx_seq_one_letter_code
_entity_poly.pdbx_strand_id
1 'polypeptide(L)' 'SKDSKRRKSFCARSAGQMKQFPKAAKNPNSRLRQARRRWKC' A
#
# COMPACT_ATOMS: atom_id res chain seq x y z
N SER A 1 -3.78 -15.65 11.10
CA SER A 1 -2.98 -14.85 12.02
C SER A 1 -3.47 -13.40 12.01
N LYS A 2 -3.13 -12.68 13.07
CA LYS A 2 -3.52 -11.28 13.19
C LYS A 2 -2.94 -10.43 12.07
N ASP A 3 -1.78 -10.81 11.59
CA ASP A 3 -1.10 -10.05 10.54
C ASP A 3 -1.82 -10.16 9.20
N SER A 4 -2.50 -11.29 8.96
CA SER A 4 -3.24 -11.47 7.71
C SER A 4 -4.35 -10.44 7.57
N LYS A 5 -5.09 -10.19 8.65
CA LYS A 5 -6.17 -9.19 8.64
C LYS A 5 -5.62 -7.79 8.47
N ARG A 6 -4.54 -7.48 9.19
CA ARG A 6 -3.90 -6.18 9.07
C ARG A 6 -3.39 -5.94 7.67
N ARG A 7 -2.75 -6.94 7.08
CA ARG A 7 -2.25 -6.85 5.74
C ARG A 7 -3.37 -6.57 4.74
N LYS A 8 -4.47 -7.30 4.87
CA LYS A 8 -5.62 -7.13 3.99
C LYS A 8 -6.18 -5.71 4.09
N SER A 9 -6.37 -5.22 5.32
CA SER A 9 -6.85 -3.85 5.54
C SER A 9 -5.90 -2.82 4.95
N PHE A 10 -4.62 -2.98 5.24
CA PHE A 10 -3.61 -2.05 4.74
C PHE A 10 -3.56 -2.06 3.22
N CYS A 11 -3.56 -3.24 2.62
CA CYS A 11 -3.50 -3.35 1.16
C CYS A 11 -4.69 -2.69 0.49
N ALA A 12 -5.88 -2.89 1.04
CA ALA A 12 -7.09 -2.28 0.51
C ALA A 12 -7.04 -0.75 0.63
N ARG A 13 -6.65 -0.25 1.80
CA ARG A 13 -6.56 1.19 2.03
C ARG A 13 -5.50 1.83 1.15
N SER A 14 -4.32 1.22 1.09
CA SER A 14 -3.25 1.77 0.30
C SER A 14 -3.57 1.75 -1.19
N ALA A 15 -4.29 0.74 -1.65
CA ALA A 15 -4.74 0.70 -3.03
C ALA A 15 -5.63 1.89 -3.36
N GLY A 16 -6.56 2.22 -2.43
CA GLY A 16 -7.41 3.39 -2.59
C GLY A 16 -6.62 4.68 -2.62
N GLN A 17 -5.64 4.79 -1.73
CA GLN A 17 -4.78 5.97 -1.70
C GLN A 17 -3.98 6.13 -2.98
N MET A 18 -3.51 5.03 -3.55
CA MET A 18 -2.78 5.08 -4.81
C MET A 18 -3.65 5.60 -5.96
N LYS A 19 -4.95 5.30 -5.93
CA LYS A 19 -5.88 5.84 -6.91
C LYS A 19 -6.06 7.33 -6.75
N GLN A 20 -6.11 7.81 -5.50
CA GLN A 20 -6.25 9.24 -5.21
C GLN A 20 -5.00 10.02 -5.54
N PHE A 21 -3.85 9.39 -5.38
CA PHE A 21 -2.56 10.04 -5.61
C PHE A 21 -1.77 9.29 -6.66
N PRO A 22 -2.14 9.45 -7.94
CA PRO A 22 -1.45 8.72 -9.02
C PRO A 22 0.03 9.07 -9.12
N LYS A 23 0.42 10.26 -8.72
CA LYS A 23 1.82 10.64 -8.73
C LYS A 23 2.63 9.81 -7.72
N ALA A 24 2.07 9.61 -6.55
CA ALA A 24 2.71 8.78 -5.53
C ALA A 24 2.76 7.32 -5.98
N ALA A 25 1.72 6.87 -6.67
CA ALA A 25 1.66 5.50 -7.17
C ALA A 25 2.76 5.22 -8.20
N LYS A 26 3.12 6.21 -8.98
CA LYS A 26 4.16 6.07 -10.01
C LYS A 26 5.57 6.26 -9.46
N ASN A 27 5.68 6.88 -8.29
CA ASN A 27 6.99 7.17 -7.70
C ASN A 27 7.53 5.95 -6.95
N PRO A 28 8.63 5.34 -7.41
CA PRO A 28 9.20 4.16 -6.74
C PRO A 28 9.74 4.46 -5.36
N ASN A 29 10.05 5.72 -5.08
CA ASN A 29 10.57 6.13 -3.77
C ASN A 29 9.47 6.53 -2.80
N SER A 30 8.22 6.43 -3.20
CA SER A 30 7.12 6.78 -2.33
C SER A 30 7.03 5.81 -1.16
N ARG A 31 6.82 6.36 0.05
CA ARG A 31 6.69 5.55 1.25
C ARG A 31 5.54 4.56 1.13
N LEU A 32 4.48 4.97 0.47
CA LEU A 32 3.32 4.13 0.29
C LEU A 32 3.68 2.87 -0.50
N ARG A 33 4.41 3.03 -1.60
CA ARG A 33 4.83 1.89 -2.39
C ARG A 33 5.79 0.99 -1.62
N GLN A 34 6.72 1.58 -0.89
CA GLN A 34 7.65 0.83 -0.07
C GLN A 34 6.93 0.04 1.02
N ALA A 35 5.96 0.66 1.66
CA ALA A 35 5.17 -0.02 2.69
C ALA A 35 4.38 -1.18 2.09
N ARG A 36 3.76 -0.97 0.94
CA ARG A 36 3.01 -2.04 0.27
C ARG A 36 3.92 -3.20 -0.11
N ARG A 37 5.13 -2.88 -0.52
CA ARG A 37 6.12 -3.90 -0.86
C ARG A 37 6.48 -4.74 0.36
N ARG A 38 6.66 -4.08 1.50
CA ARG A 38 6.94 -4.77 2.76
C ARG A 38 5.82 -5.70 3.16
N TRP A 39 4.60 -5.27 2.94
CA TRP A 39 3.42 -6.05 3.28
C TRP A 39 3.05 -7.06 2.20
N LYS A 40 3.80 -7.12 1.13
CA LYS A 40 3.56 -8.02 0.01
C LYS A 40 2.19 -7.82 -0.64
N CYS A 41 1.82 -6.57 -0.85
CA CYS A 41 0.55 -6.26 -1.53
C CYS A 41 0.72 -6.33 -3.07
#